data_c75a10228821b371f7fbb1390de75ab1
#
_entry.id   c75a10228821b371f7fbb1390de75ab1
#
_cell.length_a   1.000
_cell.length_b   1.000
_cell.length_c   1.000
_cell.angle_alpha   90.00
_cell.angle_beta   90.00
_cell.angle_gamma   90.00
#
_symmetry.space_group_name_H-M   'P 1'
#
loop_
_entity.id
_entity.type
_entity.pdbx_description
1 polymer ?
#
loop_
_entity_poly.entity_id
_entity_poly.type
_entity_poly.pdbx_seq_one_letter_code
_entity_poly.pdbx_strand_id
1 'polypeptide(L)'
;ALNILYEEKSSGDPFWEKTAADYFTGLALGLFEDGTEDQININSVNLMSSLGEERFGGPNNNYIKEYFNGKDPSKPAYINASGTVFTADETKQGIIATFKQKIKLFSSRENLSEMLSYSDFDMRNIGRNKTAVFLIVQDEKKTLHPLATIFIKQCYETLIDVAQESGGKLPFRTNFILDEFANMP
;
A
#
# COMPACT_ATOMS: atom_id res chain seq x y z
N ALA A 1 -3.31 3.42 -0.61
CA ALA A 1 -2.21 4.23 -0.06
C ALA A 1 -2.74 5.23 0.97
N LEU A 2 -3.71 6.10 0.65
CA LEU A 2 -4.22 7.13 1.56
C LEU A 2 -4.69 6.57 2.91
N ASN A 3 -5.34 5.43 2.94
CA ASN A 3 -5.81 4.80 4.18
C ASN A 3 -4.66 4.34 5.10
N ILE A 4 -3.48 4.10 4.54
CA ILE A 4 -2.30 3.66 5.30
C ILE A 4 -1.46 4.85 5.73
N LEU A 5 -1.31 5.83 4.84
CA LEU A 5 -0.33 6.90 4.98
C LEU A 5 -0.92 8.24 5.45
N TYR A 6 -2.22 8.47 5.20
CA TYR A 6 -2.89 9.70 5.55
C TYR A 6 -3.91 9.50 6.68
N GLU A 7 -3.71 10.19 7.78
CA GLU A 7 -4.66 10.28 8.90
C GLU A 7 -5.31 11.66 8.90
N GLU A 8 -6.63 11.73 8.70
CA GLU A 8 -7.38 12.98 8.61
C GLU A 8 -7.28 13.88 9.87
N LYS A 9 -6.87 13.30 11.01
CA LYS A 9 -6.76 13.99 12.31
C LYS A 9 -5.32 14.36 12.68
N SER A 10 -4.37 14.25 11.76
CA SER A 10 -3.00 14.67 12.01
C SER A 10 -2.95 16.20 12.22
N SER A 11 -2.30 16.63 13.29
CA SER A 11 -2.06 18.05 13.57
C SER A 11 -0.93 18.66 12.75
N GLY A 12 -0.32 17.89 11.85
CA GLY A 12 0.79 18.29 10.99
C GLY A 12 0.33 18.89 9.66
N ASP A 13 1.27 19.42 8.90
CA ASP A 13 1.02 19.89 7.53
C ASP A 13 0.63 18.69 6.64
N PRO A 14 -0.57 18.67 6.04
CA PRO A 14 -1.04 17.60 5.17
C PRO A 14 -0.15 17.35 3.94
N PHE A 15 0.72 18.30 3.60
CA PHE A 15 1.66 18.19 2.49
C PHE A 15 2.52 16.92 2.61
N TRP A 16 3.13 16.69 3.77
CA TRP A 16 4.06 15.57 3.98
C TRP A 16 3.38 14.20 3.82
N GLU A 17 2.18 14.08 4.37
CA GLU A 17 1.43 12.81 4.30
C GLU A 17 0.88 12.54 2.91
N LYS A 18 0.36 13.57 2.23
CA LYS A 18 -0.15 13.43 0.86
C LYS A 18 0.96 13.09 -0.12
N THR A 19 2.08 13.81 -0.05
CA THR A 19 3.24 13.54 -0.94
C THR A 19 3.88 12.17 -0.65
N ALA A 20 3.92 11.74 0.61
CA ALA A 20 4.35 10.38 0.95
C ALA A 20 3.39 9.31 0.41
N ALA A 21 2.08 9.58 0.40
CA ALA A 21 1.09 8.69 -0.20
C ALA A 21 1.21 8.63 -1.74
N ASP A 22 1.46 9.77 -2.39
CA ASP A 22 1.72 9.82 -3.83
C ASP A 22 3.01 9.06 -4.18
N TYR A 23 4.07 9.27 -3.41
CA TYR A 23 5.32 8.53 -3.58
C TYR A 23 5.11 7.02 -3.44
N PHE A 24 4.39 6.55 -2.40
CA PHE A 24 4.00 5.15 -2.26
C PHE A 24 3.26 4.65 -3.48
N THR A 25 2.28 5.42 -3.96
CA THR A 25 1.46 5.06 -5.11
C THR A 25 2.32 4.91 -6.37
N GLY A 26 3.25 5.85 -6.60
CA GLY A 26 4.16 5.80 -7.73
C GLY A 26 5.07 4.57 -7.71
N LEU A 27 5.64 4.22 -6.55
CA LEU A 27 6.46 3.01 -6.38
C LEU A 27 5.64 1.74 -6.62
N ALA A 28 4.45 1.65 -6.02
CA ALA A 28 3.58 0.49 -6.17
C ALA A 28 3.14 0.29 -7.64
N LEU A 29 2.74 1.36 -8.31
CA LEU A 29 2.39 1.30 -9.74
C LEU A 29 3.59 0.93 -10.62
N GLY A 30 4.79 1.40 -10.27
CA GLY A 30 6.02 0.98 -10.94
C GLY A 30 6.26 -0.52 -10.82
N LEU A 31 6.04 -1.09 -9.63
CA LEU A 31 6.12 -2.54 -9.43
C LEU A 31 5.04 -3.30 -10.20
N PHE A 32 3.82 -2.78 -10.29
CA PHE A 32 2.76 -3.39 -11.11
C PHE A 32 3.08 -3.36 -12.61
N GLU A 33 3.82 -2.36 -13.08
CA GLU A 33 4.20 -2.25 -14.49
C GLU A 33 5.36 -3.20 -14.87
N ASP A 34 6.35 -3.36 -14.00
CA ASP A 34 7.62 -4.01 -14.35
C ASP A 34 7.92 -5.26 -13.52
N GLY A 35 7.26 -5.45 -12.38
CA GLY A 35 7.51 -6.56 -11.48
C GLY A 35 6.77 -7.82 -11.88
N THR A 36 7.29 -8.95 -11.43
CA THR A 36 6.60 -10.25 -11.47
C THR A 36 5.63 -10.36 -10.28
N GLU A 37 4.68 -11.27 -10.34
CA GLU A 37 3.64 -11.43 -9.31
C GLU A 37 4.21 -11.61 -7.89
N ASP A 38 5.29 -12.36 -7.76
CA ASP A 38 6.01 -12.59 -6.50
C ASP A 38 6.75 -11.35 -5.97
N GLN A 39 7.04 -10.37 -6.83
CA GLN A 39 7.66 -9.11 -6.47
C GLN A 39 6.65 -8.03 -6.06
N ILE A 40 5.37 -8.21 -6.34
CA ILE A 40 4.32 -7.22 -6.05
C ILE A 40 3.85 -7.38 -4.60
N ASN A 41 4.59 -6.81 -3.67
CA ASN A 41 4.26 -6.80 -2.25
C ASN A 41 4.81 -5.56 -1.54
N ILE A 42 4.38 -5.35 -0.29
CA ILE A 42 4.75 -4.15 0.49
C ILE A 42 6.25 -4.10 0.81
N ASN A 43 6.92 -5.26 0.94
CA ASN A 43 8.33 -5.33 1.22
C ASN A 43 9.15 -4.84 0.03
N SER A 44 8.73 -5.18 -1.19
CA SER A 44 9.34 -4.71 -2.43
C SER A 44 9.22 -3.19 -2.58
N VAL A 45 8.08 -2.60 -2.21
CA VAL A 45 7.93 -1.13 -2.19
C VAL A 45 8.91 -0.50 -1.21
N ASN A 46 9.04 -1.07 -0.01
CA ASN A 46 10.00 -0.58 0.99
C ASN A 46 11.46 -0.73 0.52
N LEU A 47 11.79 -1.87 -0.08
CA LEU A 47 13.10 -2.14 -0.64
C LEU A 47 13.43 -1.18 -1.79
N MET A 48 12.52 -0.98 -2.72
CA MET A 48 12.63 -0.05 -3.83
C MET A 48 12.90 1.38 -3.34
N SER A 49 12.19 1.84 -2.29
CA SER A 49 12.44 3.15 -1.68
C SER A 49 13.81 3.23 -0.99
N SER A 50 14.27 2.14 -0.36
CA SER A 50 15.50 2.16 0.43
C SER A 50 16.74 2.05 -0.45
N LEU A 51 16.81 1.05 -1.32
CA LEU A 51 17.92 0.86 -2.26
C LEU A 51 17.88 1.88 -3.39
N GLY A 52 16.69 2.36 -3.76
CA GLY A 52 16.52 3.39 -4.78
C GLY A 52 17.26 4.69 -4.48
N GLU A 53 17.51 4.99 -3.22
CA GLU A 53 18.27 6.19 -2.80
C GLU A 53 19.79 5.98 -2.82
N GLU A 54 20.28 4.77 -3.06
CA GLU A 54 21.71 4.53 -3.22
C GLU A 54 22.21 5.17 -4.52
N ARG A 55 23.43 5.72 -4.45
CA ARG A 55 24.05 6.45 -5.56
C ARG A 55 24.27 5.53 -6.76
N PHE A 56 23.95 6.03 -7.94
CA PHE A 56 24.13 5.35 -9.21
C PHE A 56 24.59 6.32 -10.30
N GLY A 57 25.65 5.98 -11.01
CA GLY A 57 26.08 6.71 -12.21
C GLY A 57 26.63 8.11 -12.04
N GLY A 58 26.62 8.70 -10.84
CA GLY A 58 27.15 10.04 -10.58
C GLY A 58 26.73 10.64 -9.23
N PRO A 59 27.31 11.80 -8.83
CA PRO A 59 27.11 12.36 -7.50
C PRO A 59 25.67 12.84 -7.22
N ASN A 60 24.91 13.20 -8.27
CA ASN A 60 23.55 13.72 -8.16
C ASN A 60 22.48 12.73 -8.68
N ASN A 61 22.86 11.49 -8.95
CA ASN A 61 21.98 10.45 -9.43
C ASN A 61 21.88 9.26 -8.44
N ASN A 62 20.77 8.56 -8.47
CA ASN A 62 20.54 7.34 -7.70
C ASN A 62 19.64 6.39 -8.50
N TYR A 63 19.49 5.14 -8.03
CA TYR A 63 18.73 4.12 -8.75
C TYR A 63 17.28 4.52 -8.97
N ILE A 64 16.63 5.20 -8.01
CA ILE A 64 15.22 5.60 -8.16
C ILE A 64 15.04 6.70 -9.20
N LYS A 65 15.97 7.65 -9.27
CA LYS A 65 15.97 8.68 -10.33
C LYS A 65 16.15 8.04 -11.70
N GLU A 66 17.10 7.12 -11.82
CA GLU A 66 17.38 6.43 -13.07
C GLU A 66 16.16 5.60 -13.53
N TYR A 67 15.55 4.87 -12.61
CA TYR A 67 14.35 4.09 -12.90
C TYR A 67 13.21 4.96 -13.43
N PHE A 68 12.90 6.08 -12.76
CA PHE A 68 11.82 6.96 -13.20
C PHE A 68 12.17 7.81 -14.43
N ASN A 69 13.45 8.12 -14.68
CA ASN A 69 13.88 8.74 -15.94
C ASN A 69 13.61 7.85 -17.16
N GLY A 70 13.62 6.53 -16.98
CA GLY A 70 13.27 5.57 -18.03
C GLY A 70 11.78 5.38 -18.25
N LYS A 71 10.91 5.96 -17.41
CA LYS A 71 9.45 5.84 -17.50
C LYS A 71 8.81 6.90 -18.39
N ASP A 72 7.69 6.54 -19.02
CA ASP A 72 6.84 7.48 -19.74
C ASP A 72 6.21 8.50 -18.76
N PRO A 73 6.47 9.82 -18.95
CA PRO A 73 5.94 10.86 -18.06
C PRO A 73 4.40 10.94 -18.00
N SER A 74 3.70 10.37 -18.96
CA SER A 74 2.24 10.32 -18.98
C SER A 74 1.66 9.19 -18.13
N LYS A 75 2.47 8.26 -17.67
CA LYS A 75 2.03 7.11 -16.89
C LYS A 75 1.78 7.45 -15.43
N PRO A 76 0.77 6.83 -14.80
CA PRO A 76 0.44 7.07 -13.41
C PRO A 76 1.59 6.80 -12.43
N ALA A 77 2.45 5.82 -12.69
CA ALA A 77 3.63 5.55 -11.86
C ALA A 77 4.56 6.77 -11.81
N TYR A 78 4.91 7.33 -12.97
CA TYR A 78 5.75 8.52 -13.06
C TYR A 78 5.08 9.74 -12.43
N ILE A 79 3.83 10.02 -12.77
CA ILE A 79 3.09 11.20 -12.28
C ILE A 79 3.08 11.23 -10.75
N ASN A 80 2.83 10.09 -10.10
CA ASN A 80 2.76 10.03 -8.65
C ASN A 80 4.15 10.11 -7.98
N ALA A 81 5.19 9.51 -8.55
CA ALA A 81 6.51 9.48 -7.94
C ALA A 81 7.35 10.73 -8.22
N SER A 82 7.17 11.37 -9.39
CA SER A 82 8.08 12.40 -9.91
C SER A 82 8.22 13.60 -8.98
N GLY A 83 7.12 14.03 -8.33
CA GLY A 83 7.12 15.15 -7.39
C GLY A 83 8.05 14.92 -6.18
N THR A 84 8.29 13.66 -5.80
CA THR A 84 9.24 13.30 -4.74
C THR A 84 10.61 12.98 -5.30
N VAL A 85 10.68 12.17 -6.36
CA VAL A 85 11.95 11.67 -6.91
C VAL A 85 12.84 12.77 -7.43
N PHE A 86 12.26 13.81 -8.07
CA PHE A 86 12.99 14.89 -8.72
C PHE A 86 13.00 16.21 -7.94
N THR A 87 12.41 16.24 -6.75
CA THR A 87 12.46 17.44 -5.90
C THR A 87 13.82 17.65 -5.25
N ALA A 88 14.01 18.81 -4.64
CA ALA A 88 15.23 19.14 -3.90
C ALA A 88 15.47 18.16 -2.76
N ASP A 89 16.73 17.81 -2.50
CA ASP A 89 17.12 16.75 -1.58
C ASP A 89 16.56 16.94 -0.15
N GLU A 90 16.52 18.17 0.35
CA GLU A 90 15.98 18.48 1.69
C GLU A 90 14.48 18.11 1.79
N THR A 91 13.68 18.57 0.84
CA THR A 91 12.23 18.24 0.77
C THR A 91 12.02 16.77 0.55
N LYS A 92 12.81 16.15 -0.34
CA LYS A 92 12.74 14.71 -0.63
C LYS A 92 12.97 13.88 0.61
N GLN A 93 14.00 14.20 1.41
CA GLN A 93 14.28 13.48 2.64
C GLN A 93 13.14 13.56 3.65
N GLY A 94 12.47 14.71 3.77
CA GLY A 94 11.28 14.86 4.62
C GLY A 94 10.12 13.97 4.19
N ILE A 95 9.86 13.90 2.87
CA ILE A 95 8.81 13.03 2.31
C ILE A 95 9.14 11.55 2.54
N ILE A 96 10.39 11.16 2.26
CA ILE A 96 10.84 9.76 2.46
C ILE A 96 10.82 9.37 3.94
N ALA A 97 11.17 10.28 4.84
CA ALA A 97 11.10 10.04 6.28
C ALA A 97 9.65 9.77 6.73
N THR A 98 8.71 10.59 6.25
CA THR A 98 7.26 10.41 6.50
C THR A 98 6.77 9.09 5.92
N PHE A 99 7.14 8.76 4.68
CA PHE A 99 6.82 7.47 4.05
C PHE A 99 7.35 6.29 4.88
N LYS A 100 8.64 6.31 5.25
CA LYS A 100 9.27 5.24 6.05
C LYS A 100 8.61 5.08 7.42
N GLN A 101 8.22 6.19 8.06
CA GLN A 101 7.51 6.14 9.34
C GLN A 101 6.18 5.40 9.22
N LYS A 102 5.39 5.70 8.18
CA LYS A 102 4.08 5.07 7.97
C LYS A 102 4.19 3.60 7.55
N ILE A 103 5.17 3.26 6.70
CA ILE A 103 5.36 1.88 6.24
C ILE A 103 6.07 0.99 7.27
N LYS A 104 6.69 1.58 8.28
CA LYS A 104 7.44 0.86 9.32
C LYS A 104 6.63 -0.26 10.00
N LEU A 105 5.33 -0.07 10.14
CA LEU A 105 4.44 -1.08 10.71
C LEU A 105 4.58 -2.43 9.98
N PHE A 106 4.68 -2.40 8.65
CA PHE A 106 4.73 -3.59 7.79
C PHE A 106 6.10 -4.25 7.76
N SER A 107 7.18 -3.49 7.98
CA SER A 107 8.56 -3.98 7.87
C SER A 107 9.24 -4.24 9.22
N SER A 108 8.67 -3.77 10.33
CA SER A 108 9.31 -3.88 11.65
C SER A 108 9.10 -5.21 12.37
N ARG A 109 8.24 -6.08 11.83
CA ARG A 109 7.93 -7.40 12.39
C ARG A 109 8.14 -8.46 11.32
N GLU A 110 9.10 -9.35 11.56
CA GLU A 110 9.47 -10.41 10.61
C GLU A 110 8.26 -11.25 10.17
N ASN A 111 7.47 -11.76 11.12
CA ASN A 111 6.28 -12.55 10.81
C ASN A 111 5.24 -11.79 9.98
N LEU A 112 5.09 -10.48 10.21
CA LEU A 112 4.16 -9.67 9.43
C LEU A 112 4.70 -9.40 8.01
N SER A 113 6.00 -9.13 7.91
CA SER A 113 6.70 -8.96 6.65
C SER A 113 6.59 -10.22 5.79
N GLU A 114 6.81 -11.40 6.39
CA GLU A 114 6.66 -12.69 5.73
C GLU A 114 5.21 -12.92 5.27
N MET A 115 4.23 -12.73 6.14
CA MET A 115 2.80 -12.88 5.82
C MET A 115 2.36 -11.99 4.64
N LEU A 116 2.94 -10.78 4.51
CA LEU A 116 2.59 -9.82 3.46
C LEU A 116 3.46 -9.94 2.20
N SER A 117 4.39 -10.91 2.15
CA SER A 117 5.28 -11.10 1.00
C SER A 117 4.68 -11.96 -0.11
N TYR A 118 3.65 -12.75 0.19
CA TYR A 118 2.96 -13.59 -0.78
C TYR A 118 1.45 -13.60 -0.52
N SER A 119 0.70 -14.06 -1.51
CA SER A 119 -0.77 -14.17 -1.42
C SER A 119 -1.17 -15.63 -1.66
N ASP A 120 -1.78 -16.25 -0.65
CA ASP A 120 -2.37 -17.60 -0.71
C ASP A 120 -3.91 -17.56 -0.68
N PHE A 121 -4.47 -16.35 -0.68
CA PHE A 121 -5.91 -16.12 -0.55
C PHE A 121 -6.41 -15.10 -1.58
N ASP A 122 -7.39 -15.52 -2.38
CA ASP A 122 -8.09 -14.63 -3.31
C ASP A 122 -9.44 -14.17 -2.70
N MET A 123 -9.53 -12.87 -2.38
CA MET A 123 -10.75 -12.25 -1.82
C MET A 123 -11.98 -12.41 -2.72
N ARG A 124 -11.80 -12.56 -4.05
CA ARG A 124 -12.89 -12.77 -5.00
C ARG A 124 -13.65 -14.07 -4.71
N ASN A 125 -12.96 -15.06 -4.12
CA ASN A 125 -13.57 -16.35 -3.77
C ASN A 125 -14.64 -16.22 -2.68
N ILE A 126 -14.60 -15.20 -1.82
CA ILE A 126 -15.64 -14.96 -0.81
C ILE A 126 -17.01 -14.75 -1.46
N GLY A 127 -17.05 -13.99 -2.57
CA GLY A 127 -18.31 -13.74 -3.30
C GLY A 127 -18.70 -14.82 -4.30
N ARG A 128 -17.74 -15.64 -4.75
CA ARG A 128 -17.92 -16.67 -5.80
C ARG A 128 -18.19 -18.06 -5.23
N ASN A 129 -17.76 -18.33 -4.02
CA ASN A 129 -17.87 -19.63 -3.36
C ASN A 129 -18.45 -19.49 -1.95
N LYS A 130 -18.94 -20.61 -1.38
CA LYS A 130 -19.31 -20.68 0.04
C LYS A 130 -18.05 -20.64 0.89
N THR A 131 -17.70 -19.46 1.39
CA THR A 131 -16.46 -19.20 2.11
C THR A 131 -16.76 -18.57 3.46
N ALA A 132 -16.04 -18.97 4.50
CA ALA A 132 -16.01 -18.30 5.80
C ALA A 132 -14.59 -17.79 6.06
N VAL A 133 -14.47 -16.51 6.38
CA VAL A 133 -13.20 -15.86 6.74
C VAL A 133 -13.30 -15.40 8.19
N PHE A 134 -12.33 -15.81 9.00
CA PHE A 134 -12.20 -15.41 10.40
C PHE A 134 -10.98 -14.51 10.55
N LEU A 135 -11.21 -13.23 10.84
CA LEU A 135 -10.16 -12.25 11.12
C LEU A 135 -10.11 -12.02 12.62
N ILE A 136 -9.11 -12.62 13.26
CA ILE A 136 -8.94 -12.52 14.73
C ILE A 136 -7.94 -11.40 15.02
N VAL A 137 -8.40 -10.34 15.67
CA VAL A 137 -7.61 -9.18 16.04
C VAL A 137 -7.53 -9.09 17.56
N GLN A 138 -6.34 -8.83 18.10
CA GLN A 138 -6.15 -8.64 19.53
C GLN A 138 -6.66 -7.26 19.94
N ASP A 139 -7.59 -7.21 20.89
CA ASP A 139 -8.22 -5.99 21.40
C ASP A 139 -7.22 -5.02 22.06
N GLU A 140 -6.30 -5.59 22.84
CA GLU A 140 -5.34 -4.80 23.60
C GLU A 140 -4.22 -4.17 22.75
N LYS A 141 -3.96 -4.70 21.56
CA LYS A 141 -2.86 -4.26 20.67
C LYS A 141 -3.37 -3.60 19.41
N LYS A 142 -3.71 -2.32 19.52
CA LYS A 142 -4.25 -1.51 18.39
C LYS A 142 -3.30 -1.36 17.19
N THR A 143 -2.05 -1.79 17.32
CA THR A 143 -1.01 -1.64 16.27
C THR A 143 -1.38 -2.33 14.95
N LEU A 144 -2.16 -3.42 15.00
CA LEU A 144 -2.57 -4.18 13.80
C LEU A 144 -3.99 -3.85 13.31
N HIS A 145 -4.74 -3.00 14.03
CA HIS A 145 -6.08 -2.58 13.63
C HIS A 145 -6.13 -1.94 12.22
N PRO A 146 -5.14 -1.10 11.81
CA PRO A 146 -5.11 -0.58 10.45
C PRO A 146 -5.07 -1.67 9.36
N LEU A 147 -4.37 -2.79 9.62
CA LEU A 147 -4.36 -3.93 8.68
C LEU A 147 -5.73 -4.58 8.56
N ALA A 148 -6.41 -4.80 9.69
CA ALA A 148 -7.77 -5.33 9.69
C ALA A 148 -8.73 -4.42 8.93
N THR A 149 -8.64 -3.11 9.15
CA THR A 149 -9.44 -2.11 8.43
C THR A 149 -9.18 -2.14 6.93
N ILE A 150 -7.91 -2.22 6.51
CA ILE A 150 -7.54 -2.33 5.08
C ILE A 150 -8.09 -3.63 4.49
N PHE A 151 -7.94 -4.76 5.18
CA PHE A 151 -8.45 -6.05 4.73
C PHE A 151 -9.97 -6.01 4.52
N ILE A 152 -10.73 -5.51 5.51
CA ILE A 152 -12.19 -5.39 5.43
C ILE A 152 -12.60 -4.50 4.26
N LYS A 153 -11.92 -3.35 4.10
CA LYS A 153 -12.19 -2.42 2.99
C LYS A 153 -11.91 -3.05 1.64
N GLN A 154 -10.75 -3.67 1.46
CA GLN A 154 -10.40 -4.34 0.21
C GLN A 154 -11.36 -5.49 -0.11
N CYS A 155 -11.73 -6.27 0.91
CA CYS A 155 -12.72 -7.33 0.77
C CYS A 155 -14.06 -6.77 0.26
N TYR A 156 -14.55 -5.69 0.87
CA TYR A 156 -15.79 -5.04 0.46
C TYR A 156 -15.73 -4.51 -0.98
N GLU A 157 -14.67 -3.81 -1.35
CA GLU A 157 -14.47 -3.29 -2.72
C GLU A 157 -14.40 -4.44 -3.75
N THR A 158 -13.65 -5.50 -3.45
CA THR A 158 -13.54 -6.69 -4.30
C THR A 158 -14.89 -7.39 -4.49
N LEU A 159 -15.73 -7.45 -3.44
CA LEU A 159 -17.07 -8.04 -3.54
C LEU A 159 -18.00 -7.20 -4.41
N ILE A 160 -17.88 -5.88 -4.42
CA ILE A 160 -18.60 -5.01 -5.36
C ILE A 160 -18.20 -5.33 -6.79
N ASP A 161 -16.89 -5.47 -7.08
CA ASP A 161 -16.41 -5.83 -8.41
C ASP A 161 -16.95 -7.18 -8.86
N VAL A 162 -16.90 -8.20 -7.98
CA VAL A 162 -17.49 -9.53 -8.26
C VAL A 162 -18.99 -9.44 -8.54
N ALA A 163 -19.72 -8.61 -7.80
CA ALA A 163 -21.15 -8.41 -8.03
C ALA A 163 -21.41 -7.75 -9.39
N GLN A 164 -20.63 -6.76 -9.78
CA GLN A 164 -20.74 -6.11 -11.10
C GLN A 164 -20.51 -7.11 -12.24
N GLU A 165 -19.46 -7.92 -12.14
CA GLU A 165 -19.15 -8.99 -13.11
C GLU A 165 -20.26 -10.05 -13.19
N SER A 166 -20.99 -10.26 -12.09
CA SER A 166 -22.03 -11.28 -11.96
C SER A 166 -23.46 -10.76 -12.24
N GLY A 167 -23.59 -9.62 -12.94
CA GLY A 167 -24.89 -9.07 -13.28
C GLY A 167 -25.56 -8.25 -12.18
N GLY A 168 -24.78 -7.64 -11.29
CA GLY A 168 -25.25 -6.71 -10.27
C GLY A 168 -25.52 -7.30 -8.89
N LYS A 169 -25.24 -8.59 -8.70
CA LYS A 169 -25.37 -9.26 -7.40
C LYS A 169 -24.32 -10.35 -7.21
N LEU A 170 -23.93 -10.59 -5.97
CA LEU A 170 -23.03 -11.69 -5.65
C LEU A 170 -23.70 -13.05 -5.91
N PRO A 171 -22.99 -14.06 -6.47
CA PRO A 171 -23.45 -15.44 -6.54
C PRO A 171 -23.81 -16.03 -5.19
N PHE A 172 -23.06 -15.68 -4.15
CA PHE A 172 -23.36 -16.08 -2.77
C PHE A 172 -23.50 -14.82 -1.90
N ARG A 173 -24.57 -14.80 -1.08
CA ARG A 173 -24.77 -13.73 -0.11
C ARG A 173 -23.63 -13.72 0.88
N THR A 174 -22.99 -12.56 1.02
CA THR A 174 -21.93 -12.33 2.00
C THR A 174 -22.43 -11.47 3.15
N ASN A 175 -22.14 -11.87 4.38
CA ASN A 175 -22.43 -11.11 5.58
C ASN A 175 -21.10 -10.73 6.25
N PHE A 176 -20.96 -9.46 6.64
CA PHE A 176 -19.91 -9.00 7.52
C PHE A 176 -20.45 -9.00 8.96
N ILE A 177 -19.81 -9.78 9.82
CA ILE A 177 -20.10 -9.81 11.25
C ILE A 177 -18.90 -9.16 11.92
N LEU A 178 -19.09 -7.92 12.37
CA LEU A 178 -18.04 -7.07 12.91
C LEU A 178 -18.32 -6.90 14.40
N ASP A 179 -17.65 -7.71 15.21
CA ASP A 179 -17.67 -7.58 16.67
C ASP A 179 -16.71 -6.47 17.11
N GLU A 180 -17.11 -5.69 18.09
CA GLU A 180 -16.35 -4.54 18.65
C GLU A 180 -15.84 -3.53 17.61
N PHE A 181 -16.56 -3.37 16.50
CA PHE A 181 -16.18 -2.49 15.38
C PHE A 181 -15.93 -1.03 15.80
N ALA A 182 -16.55 -0.56 16.89
CA ALA A 182 -16.31 0.77 17.42
C ALA A 182 -14.86 1.02 17.88
N ASN A 183 -14.08 -0.04 18.11
CA ASN A 183 -12.68 0.02 18.51
C ASN A 183 -11.71 0.07 17.31
N MET A 184 -12.22 -0.08 16.09
CA MET A 184 -11.43 0.02 14.87
C MET A 184 -11.23 1.48 14.43
N PRO A 185 -10.04 1.84 13.90
CA PRO A 185 -9.78 3.19 13.37
C PRO A 185 -10.57 3.46 12.08
#